data_52f263c7c56cd7dabfc0a766eb67dc4d
#
_entry.id   52f263c7c56cd7dabfc0a766eb67dc4d
#
_cell.length_a   1.000
_cell.length_b   1.000
_cell.length_c   1.000
_cell.angle_alpha   90.00
_cell.angle_beta   90.00
_cell.angle_gamma   90.00
#
_symmetry.space_group_name_H-M   'P 1'
#
loop_
_entity.id
_entity.type
_entity.pdbx_description
1 polymer ?
#
loop_
_entity_poly.entity_id
_entity_poly.type
_entity_poly.pdbx_seq_one_letter_code
_entity_poly.pdbx_strand_id
1 'polypeptide(L)'
;MHRPCPTYTCCVTDALVRHAYAAHAAEYTRVLGAVDDMHQLDRRRIERWSGQLSGPVVDAGCGPGHWTDFLHQRGVEITGVDLVPEFIENARIRFPDVPYQVSSLRALDLADGSLHGVLAWYSLIHLAPTELPQVLSELARVLRPQGHLLVGFFEGESAEPLDHAITKAYYWSIDQMSRLLDDAGFDVLDVETRQDHGKRPHAGIAAITR
;
A
#
# COMPACT_ATOMS: atom_id res chain seq x y z
N MET A 1 14.93 -7.27 -16.53
CA MET A 1 15.59 -8.45 -15.88
C MET A 1 14.96 -8.61 -14.51
N HIS A 2 14.25 -9.71 -14.28
CA HIS A 2 13.61 -10.00 -13.00
C HIS A 2 14.70 -10.19 -11.94
N ARG A 3 14.79 -9.30 -10.95
CA ARG A 3 15.70 -9.51 -9.80
C ARG A 3 15.12 -10.64 -8.95
N PRO A 4 15.86 -11.72 -8.65
CA PRO A 4 15.35 -12.79 -7.79
C PRO A 4 15.12 -12.26 -6.37
N CYS A 5 14.05 -12.73 -5.72
CA CYS A 5 13.77 -12.48 -4.31
C CYS A 5 14.99 -12.87 -3.47
N PRO A 6 15.57 -11.97 -2.65
CA PRO A 6 16.86 -12.20 -2.01
C PRO A 6 16.89 -13.23 -0.87
N THR A 7 15.73 -13.66 -0.35
CA THR A 7 15.66 -14.67 0.71
C THR A 7 14.48 -15.62 0.54
N TYR A 8 14.65 -16.88 0.92
CA TYR A 8 13.61 -17.93 0.92
C TYR A 8 12.37 -17.51 1.75
N THR A 9 12.57 -16.83 2.87
CA THR A 9 11.51 -16.37 3.77
C THR A 9 10.58 -15.36 3.09
N CYS A 10 11.11 -14.40 2.31
CA CYS A 10 10.32 -13.41 1.57
C CYS A 10 9.34 -14.06 0.59
N CYS A 11 9.79 -15.09 -0.14
CA CYS A 11 8.95 -15.82 -1.08
C CYS A 11 7.82 -16.60 -0.39
N VAL A 12 8.07 -17.08 0.84
CA VAL A 12 7.05 -17.81 1.63
C VAL A 12 5.94 -16.87 2.09
N THR A 13 6.26 -15.70 2.62
CA THR A 13 5.25 -14.72 3.06
C THR A 13 4.36 -14.26 1.89
N ASP A 14 4.96 -13.90 0.75
CA ASP A 14 4.20 -13.51 -0.44
C ASP A 14 3.27 -14.64 -0.91
N ALA A 15 3.74 -15.89 -0.91
CA ALA A 15 2.93 -17.05 -1.29
C ALA A 15 1.74 -17.26 -0.34
N LEU A 16 1.95 -17.12 0.96
CA LEU A 16 0.89 -17.25 1.97
C LEU A 16 -0.15 -16.14 1.85
N VAL A 17 0.28 -14.89 1.74
CA VAL A 17 -0.60 -13.72 1.56
C VAL A 17 -1.41 -13.87 0.29
N ARG A 18 -0.76 -14.18 -0.83
CA ARG A 18 -1.44 -14.39 -2.12
C ARG A 18 -2.48 -15.50 -2.03
N HIS A 19 -2.14 -16.67 -1.46
CA HIS A 19 -3.05 -17.79 -1.34
C HIS A 19 -4.27 -17.44 -0.47
N ALA A 20 -4.06 -16.78 0.66
CA ALA A 20 -5.13 -16.39 1.58
C ALA A 20 -6.09 -15.39 0.94
N TYR A 21 -5.59 -14.37 0.26
CA TYR A 21 -6.42 -13.38 -0.42
C TYR A 21 -7.10 -13.91 -1.68
N ALA A 22 -6.44 -14.76 -2.47
CA ALA A 22 -7.04 -15.41 -3.64
C ALA A 22 -8.30 -16.19 -3.27
N ALA A 23 -8.26 -16.92 -2.14
CA ALA A 23 -9.42 -17.67 -1.65
C ALA A 23 -10.63 -16.80 -1.24
N HIS A 24 -10.39 -15.52 -0.91
CA HIS A 24 -11.41 -14.59 -0.41
C HIS A 24 -11.62 -13.37 -1.33
N ALA A 25 -11.00 -13.33 -2.51
CA ALA A 25 -10.97 -12.15 -3.37
C ALA A 25 -12.36 -11.63 -3.76
N ALA A 26 -13.29 -12.53 -4.09
CA ALA A 26 -14.65 -12.15 -4.45
C ALA A 26 -15.43 -11.54 -3.27
N GLU A 27 -15.33 -12.13 -2.09
CA GLU A 27 -15.96 -11.61 -0.88
C GLU A 27 -15.35 -10.28 -0.44
N TYR A 28 -14.03 -10.20 -0.44
CA TYR A 28 -13.30 -8.98 -0.13
C TYR A 28 -13.71 -7.83 -1.06
N THR A 29 -13.76 -8.09 -2.36
CA THR A 29 -14.20 -7.10 -3.35
C THR A 29 -15.64 -6.64 -3.11
N ARG A 30 -16.53 -7.55 -2.74
CA ARG A 30 -17.93 -7.21 -2.44
C ARG A 30 -18.08 -6.31 -1.22
N VAL A 31 -17.24 -6.49 -0.19
CA VAL A 31 -17.35 -5.79 1.10
C VAL A 31 -16.52 -4.49 1.12
N LEU A 32 -15.35 -4.49 0.50
CA LEU A 32 -14.36 -3.42 0.60
C LEU A 32 -13.92 -2.89 -0.79
N GLY A 33 -14.65 -3.22 -1.83
CA GLY A 33 -14.26 -2.88 -3.19
C GLY A 33 -14.79 -1.53 -3.71
N ALA A 34 -15.51 -0.76 -2.92
CA ALA A 34 -16.03 0.54 -3.33
C ALA A 34 -15.53 1.65 -2.39
N VAL A 35 -15.16 2.80 -2.96
CA VAL A 35 -14.69 3.95 -2.19
C VAL A 35 -15.80 4.50 -1.29
N ASP A 36 -17.06 4.32 -1.68
CA ASP A 36 -18.20 4.77 -0.88
C ASP A 36 -18.38 3.99 0.43
N ASP A 37 -17.86 2.76 0.49
CA ASP A 37 -17.82 1.95 1.71
C ASP A 37 -16.65 2.32 2.63
N MET A 38 -15.70 3.13 2.13
CA MET A 38 -14.52 3.54 2.88
C MET A 38 -14.82 4.74 3.79
N HIS A 39 -14.05 4.85 4.87
CA HIS A 39 -14.23 5.95 5.81
C HIS A 39 -13.96 7.32 5.13
N GLN A 40 -14.81 8.32 5.40
CA GLN A 40 -14.72 9.63 4.75
C GLN A 40 -13.39 10.36 5.01
N LEU A 41 -12.78 10.17 6.17
CA LEU A 41 -11.46 10.76 6.48
C LEU A 41 -10.35 10.15 5.61
N ASP A 42 -10.41 8.85 5.32
CA ASP A 42 -9.45 8.19 4.43
C ASP A 42 -9.57 8.74 3.00
N ARG A 43 -10.81 8.92 2.51
CA ARG A 43 -11.07 9.51 1.20
C ARG A 43 -10.49 10.93 1.10
N ARG A 44 -10.75 11.79 2.10
CA ARG A 44 -10.22 13.16 2.14
C ARG A 44 -8.71 13.20 2.24
N ARG A 45 -8.12 12.28 3.00
CA ARG A 45 -6.67 12.20 3.16
C ARG A 45 -5.99 11.83 1.85
N ILE A 46 -6.45 10.76 1.21
CA ILE A 46 -5.90 10.28 -0.06
C ILE A 46 -6.09 11.35 -1.16
N GLU A 47 -7.27 11.97 -1.24
CA GLU A 47 -7.54 13.06 -2.18
C GLU A 47 -6.63 14.28 -1.95
N ARG A 48 -6.46 14.73 -0.71
CA ARG A 48 -5.56 15.85 -0.39
C ARG A 48 -4.10 15.53 -0.72
N TRP A 49 -3.65 14.31 -0.42
CA TRP A 49 -2.31 13.85 -0.76
C TRP A 49 -2.09 13.82 -2.28
N SER A 50 -3.02 13.27 -3.03
CA SER A 50 -2.91 13.18 -4.49
C SER A 50 -2.87 14.53 -5.19
N GLY A 51 -3.50 15.56 -4.61
CA GLY A 51 -3.47 16.94 -5.13
C GLY A 51 -2.08 17.60 -5.11
N GLN A 52 -1.08 16.97 -4.48
CA GLN A 52 0.31 17.43 -4.45
C GLN A 52 1.17 16.78 -5.55
N LEU A 53 0.59 15.83 -6.29
CA LEU A 53 1.33 15.02 -7.28
C LEU A 53 1.20 15.61 -8.68
N SER A 54 2.25 15.47 -9.48
CA SER A 54 2.30 16.03 -10.84
C SER A 54 2.88 15.06 -11.88
N GLY A 55 2.81 13.76 -11.64
CA GLY A 55 3.34 12.72 -12.56
C GLY A 55 2.97 11.31 -12.10
N PRO A 56 3.65 10.28 -12.63
CA PRO A 56 3.27 8.89 -12.43
C PRO A 56 3.21 8.46 -10.95
N VAL A 57 2.15 7.74 -10.62
CA VAL A 57 1.84 7.25 -9.27
C VAL A 57 1.60 5.73 -9.32
N VAL A 58 1.96 5.04 -8.26
CA VAL A 58 1.58 3.63 -8.04
C VAL A 58 0.70 3.50 -6.79
N ASP A 59 -0.39 2.78 -6.93
CA ASP A 59 -1.16 2.24 -5.82
C ASP A 59 -0.60 0.85 -5.49
N ALA A 60 0.21 0.80 -4.43
CA ALA A 60 1.01 -0.35 -4.02
C ALA A 60 0.21 -1.29 -3.10
N GLY A 61 -0.24 -2.42 -3.63
CA GLY A 61 -1.21 -3.31 -2.99
C GLY A 61 -2.62 -2.78 -3.18
N CYS A 62 -2.99 -2.53 -4.45
CA CYS A 62 -4.24 -1.88 -4.83
C CYS A 62 -5.50 -2.71 -4.53
N GLY A 63 -5.35 -4.02 -4.22
CA GLY A 63 -6.48 -4.91 -4.02
C GLY A 63 -7.45 -4.87 -5.21
N PRO A 64 -8.77 -4.72 -4.97
CA PRO A 64 -9.78 -4.67 -6.02
C PRO A 64 -9.82 -3.36 -6.83
N GLY A 65 -8.83 -2.46 -6.66
CA GLY A 65 -8.59 -1.30 -7.51
C GLY A 65 -9.43 -0.05 -7.22
N HIS A 66 -10.20 -0.02 -6.16
CA HIS A 66 -11.13 1.09 -5.86
C HIS A 66 -10.41 2.43 -5.58
N TRP A 67 -9.27 2.42 -4.88
CA TRP A 67 -8.47 3.63 -4.66
C TRP A 67 -7.75 4.07 -5.93
N THR A 68 -7.24 3.12 -6.72
CA THR A 68 -6.61 3.41 -8.01
C THR A 68 -7.59 4.11 -8.94
N ASP A 69 -8.81 3.56 -9.11
CA ASP A 69 -9.86 4.18 -9.93
C ASP A 69 -10.29 5.55 -9.38
N PHE A 70 -10.47 5.67 -8.05
CA PHE A 70 -10.82 6.92 -7.40
C PHE A 70 -9.84 8.05 -7.73
N LEU A 71 -8.54 7.76 -7.75
CA LEU A 71 -7.50 8.72 -8.10
C LEU A 71 -7.42 8.96 -9.61
N HIS A 72 -7.58 7.91 -10.42
CA HIS A 72 -7.61 8.01 -11.87
C HIS A 72 -8.72 8.95 -12.35
N GLN A 73 -9.93 8.81 -11.80
CA GLN A 73 -11.07 9.70 -12.10
C GLN A 73 -10.82 11.17 -11.73
N ARG A 74 -9.81 11.45 -10.90
CA ARG A 74 -9.35 12.80 -10.53
C ARG A 74 -8.19 13.31 -11.34
N GLY A 75 -7.84 12.58 -12.41
CA GLY A 75 -6.78 12.96 -13.35
C GLY A 75 -5.37 12.59 -12.88
N VAL A 76 -5.22 11.75 -11.85
CA VAL A 76 -3.91 11.24 -11.44
C VAL A 76 -3.46 10.16 -12.43
N GLU A 77 -2.24 10.28 -12.95
CA GLU A 77 -1.58 9.24 -13.76
C GLU A 77 -1.15 8.10 -12.84
N ILE A 78 -2.03 7.11 -12.64
CA ILE A 78 -1.85 6.05 -11.64
C ILE A 78 -1.93 4.65 -12.24
N THR A 79 -1.10 3.75 -11.72
CA THR A 79 -1.15 2.31 -12.00
C THR A 79 -1.37 1.55 -10.69
N GLY A 80 -2.32 0.62 -10.67
CA GLY A 80 -2.51 -0.29 -9.54
C GLY A 80 -1.60 -1.51 -9.64
N VAL A 81 -0.92 -1.85 -8.55
CA VAL A 81 -0.13 -3.09 -8.46
C VAL A 81 -0.56 -3.91 -7.25
N ASP A 82 -0.71 -5.21 -7.43
CA ASP A 82 -1.03 -6.13 -6.35
C ASP A 82 -0.38 -7.51 -6.59
N LEU A 83 -0.14 -8.23 -5.50
CA LEU A 83 0.42 -9.58 -5.53
C LEU A 83 -0.60 -10.64 -5.96
N VAL A 84 -1.90 -10.36 -5.80
CA VAL A 84 -3.03 -11.30 -5.99
C VAL A 84 -3.60 -11.14 -7.40
N PRO A 85 -3.40 -12.11 -8.32
CA PRO A 85 -3.89 -12.02 -9.70
C PRO A 85 -5.40 -11.85 -9.79
N GLU A 86 -6.15 -12.47 -8.87
CA GLU A 86 -7.61 -12.42 -8.82
C GLU A 86 -8.13 -11.00 -8.56
N PHE A 87 -7.41 -10.20 -7.74
CA PHE A 87 -7.72 -8.80 -7.54
C PHE A 87 -7.45 -7.99 -8.81
N ILE A 88 -6.31 -8.21 -9.46
CA ILE A 88 -5.95 -7.50 -10.69
C ILE A 88 -6.93 -7.81 -11.83
N GLU A 89 -7.33 -9.07 -11.98
CA GLU A 89 -8.33 -9.46 -12.98
C GLU A 89 -9.68 -8.77 -12.70
N ASN A 90 -10.12 -8.78 -11.46
CA ASN A 90 -11.34 -8.11 -11.04
C ASN A 90 -11.27 -6.58 -11.25
N ALA A 91 -10.15 -5.94 -10.88
CA ALA A 91 -9.93 -4.52 -11.07
C ALA A 91 -9.99 -4.12 -12.55
N ARG A 92 -9.35 -4.88 -13.44
CA ARG A 92 -9.41 -4.67 -14.90
C ARG A 92 -10.81 -4.78 -15.48
N ILE A 93 -11.63 -5.69 -14.96
CA ILE A 93 -13.04 -5.83 -15.39
C ILE A 93 -13.86 -4.64 -14.91
N ARG A 94 -13.68 -4.18 -13.68
CA ARG A 94 -14.47 -3.11 -13.08
C ARG A 94 -14.06 -1.72 -13.56
N PHE A 95 -12.76 -1.52 -13.82
CA PHE A 95 -12.15 -0.24 -14.14
C PHE A 95 -11.23 -0.37 -15.36
N PRO A 96 -11.80 -0.62 -16.56
CA PRO A 96 -11.04 -0.98 -17.76
C PRO A 96 -10.11 0.12 -18.28
N ASP A 97 -10.35 1.37 -17.91
CA ASP A 97 -9.54 2.52 -18.34
C ASP A 97 -8.29 2.73 -17.47
N VAL A 98 -8.15 1.98 -16.37
CA VAL A 98 -7.04 2.10 -15.41
C VAL A 98 -6.03 0.98 -15.64
N PRO A 99 -4.72 1.27 -15.69
CA PRO A 99 -3.69 0.23 -15.80
C PRO A 99 -3.50 -0.52 -14.47
N TYR A 100 -3.47 -1.85 -14.54
CA TYR A 100 -3.23 -2.73 -13.41
C TYR A 100 -2.20 -3.80 -13.74
N GLN A 101 -1.32 -4.12 -12.78
CA GLN A 101 -0.25 -5.11 -12.94
C GLN A 101 -0.13 -6.03 -11.72
N VAL A 102 0.07 -7.33 -11.97
CA VAL A 102 0.45 -8.27 -10.91
C VAL A 102 1.92 -8.07 -10.59
N SER A 103 2.23 -7.68 -9.34
CA SER A 103 3.61 -7.41 -8.90
C SER A 103 3.76 -7.58 -7.40
N SER A 104 4.96 -7.98 -6.95
CA SER A 104 5.34 -7.95 -5.54
C SER A 104 5.96 -6.59 -5.20
N LEU A 105 5.58 -6.03 -4.03
CA LEU A 105 6.17 -4.78 -3.52
C LEU A 105 7.64 -4.94 -3.11
N ARG A 106 8.18 -6.15 -3.13
CA ARG A 106 9.60 -6.41 -2.81
C ARG A 106 10.54 -6.14 -3.98
N ALA A 107 10.02 -6.14 -5.20
CA ALA A 107 10.77 -5.88 -6.42
C ALA A 107 9.80 -5.42 -7.51
N LEU A 108 9.57 -4.12 -7.58
CA LEU A 108 8.72 -3.50 -8.59
C LEU A 108 9.48 -3.43 -9.93
N ASP A 109 8.82 -3.82 -11.02
CA ASP A 109 9.39 -3.71 -12.37
C ASP A 109 9.26 -2.25 -12.87
N LEU A 110 9.90 -1.34 -12.14
CA LEU A 110 9.91 0.10 -12.37
C LEU A 110 11.34 0.63 -12.27
N ALA A 111 11.65 1.64 -13.06
CA ALA A 111 12.95 2.29 -13.01
C ALA A 111 13.14 3.08 -11.71
N ASP A 112 14.39 3.24 -11.28
CA ASP A 112 14.75 4.08 -10.14
C ASP A 112 14.28 5.52 -10.39
N GLY A 113 13.65 6.14 -9.41
CA GLY A 113 13.22 7.53 -9.48
C GLY A 113 12.15 7.85 -10.52
N SER A 114 11.39 6.85 -10.98
CA SER A 114 10.39 7.02 -12.04
C SER A 114 9.02 7.50 -11.55
N LEU A 115 8.76 7.43 -10.24
CA LEU A 115 7.46 7.78 -9.68
C LEU A 115 7.47 9.11 -8.94
N HIS A 116 6.36 9.85 -9.03
CA HIS A 116 6.08 11.04 -8.23
C HIS A 116 5.37 10.70 -6.92
N GLY A 117 4.66 9.59 -6.86
CA GLY A 117 3.96 9.17 -5.67
C GLY A 117 3.75 7.66 -5.57
N VAL A 118 3.67 7.18 -4.33
CA VAL A 118 3.25 5.82 -3.99
C VAL A 118 2.18 5.90 -2.91
N LEU A 119 1.03 5.30 -3.17
CA LEU A 119 -0.01 5.02 -2.17
C LEU A 119 0.20 3.59 -1.67
N ALA A 120 0.37 3.39 -0.36
CA ALA A 120 0.46 2.08 0.29
C ALA A 120 -0.60 2.00 1.41
N TRP A 121 -1.88 1.90 1.01
CA TRP A 121 -3.00 2.02 1.95
C TRP A 121 -3.41 0.65 2.49
N TYR A 122 -2.99 0.33 3.71
CA TYR A 122 -3.16 -0.97 4.39
C TYR A 122 -2.55 -2.17 3.65
N SER A 123 -1.64 -1.96 2.73
CA SER A 123 -0.98 -3.03 1.97
C SER A 123 0.27 -3.60 2.64
N LEU A 124 0.94 -2.80 3.49
CA LEU A 124 2.17 -3.20 4.17
C LEU A 124 1.93 -3.96 5.49
N ILE A 125 0.70 -4.04 5.96
CA ILE A 125 0.35 -4.61 7.27
C ILE A 125 0.65 -6.11 7.40
N HIS A 126 0.77 -6.83 6.28
CA HIS A 126 1.07 -8.27 6.26
C HIS A 126 2.56 -8.58 6.24
N LEU A 127 3.41 -7.57 6.08
CA LEU A 127 4.86 -7.74 6.10
C LEU A 127 5.36 -7.95 7.52
N ALA A 128 6.15 -9.01 7.73
CA ALA A 128 6.79 -9.22 9.01
C ALA A 128 7.75 -8.04 9.34
N PRO A 129 8.01 -7.74 10.63
CA PRO A 129 8.90 -6.67 11.03
C PRO A 129 10.28 -6.70 10.38
N THR A 130 10.79 -7.89 10.09
CA THR A 130 12.08 -8.10 9.42
C THR A 130 12.03 -7.89 7.90
N GLU A 131 10.85 -7.82 7.32
CA GLU A 131 10.64 -7.71 5.86
C GLU A 131 10.27 -6.29 5.43
N LEU A 132 9.60 -5.53 6.31
CA LEU A 132 9.14 -4.18 6.02
C LEU A 132 10.27 -3.22 5.59
N PRO A 133 11.46 -3.21 6.22
CA PRO A 133 12.56 -2.34 5.79
C PRO A 133 12.96 -2.51 4.32
N GLN A 134 13.00 -3.75 3.83
CA GLN A 134 13.31 -4.03 2.43
C GLN A 134 12.26 -3.44 1.48
N VAL A 135 10.98 -3.58 1.83
CA VAL A 135 9.90 -3.04 0.99
C VAL A 135 9.92 -1.51 1.00
N LEU A 136 10.12 -0.89 2.16
CA LEU A 136 10.26 0.58 2.23
C LEU A 136 11.44 1.09 1.39
N SER A 137 12.57 0.38 1.40
CA SER A 137 13.72 0.71 0.55
C SER A 137 13.39 0.56 -0.95
N GLU A 138 12.58 -0.41 -1.33
CA GLU A 138 12.11 -0.57 -2.72
C GLU A 138 11.16 0.55 -3.13
N LEU A 139 10.23 0.95 -2.25
CA LEU A 139 9.37 2.11 -2.49
C LEU A 139 10.18 3.41 -2.63
N ALA A 140 11.22 3.59 -1.80
CA ALA A 140 12.13 4.72 -1.93
C ALA A 140 12.91 4.69 -3.25
N ARG A 141 13.36 3.51 -3.70
CA ARG A 141 14.10 3.37 -4.97
C ARG A 141 13.29 3.84 -6.17
N VAL A 142 12.00 3.48 -6.25
CA VAL A 142 11.16 3.83 -7.40
C VAL A 142 10.67 5.28 -7.37
N LEU A 143 10.65 5.91 -6.19
CA LEU A 143 10.30 7.32 -6.04
C LEU A 143 11.48 8.22 -6.46
N ARG A 144 11.17 9.30 -7.19
CA ARG A 144 12.15 10.35 -7.48
C ARG A 144 12.53 11.10 -6.18
N PRO A 145 13.64 11.85 -6.15
CA PRO A 145 13.87 12.80 -5.06
C PRO A 145 12.67 13.72 -4.84
N GLN A 146 12.27 13.93 -3.60
CA GLN A 146 11.04 14.63 -3.22
C GLN A 146 9.76 13.95 -3.73
N GLY A 147 9.82 12.66 -4.03
CA GLY A 147 8.64 11.84 -4.34
C GLY A 147 7.82 11.53 -3.09
N HIS A 148 6.52 11.49 -3.21
CA HIS A 148 5.58 11.40 -2.11
C HIS A 148 5.18 9.94 -1.81
N LEU A 149 5.19 9.58 -0.53
CA LEU A 149 4.62 8.33 -0.02
C LEU A 149 3.42 8.65 0.88
N LEU A 150 2.31 7.92 0.72
CA LEU A 150 1.25 7.87 1.72
C LEU A 150 1.06 6.42 2.16
N VAL A 151 1.28 6.14 3.45
CA VAL A 151 1.10 4.81 4.04
C VAL A 151 0.01 4.82 5.09
N GLY A 152 -0.91 3.84 5.03
CA GLY A 152 -1.94 3.60 6.03
C GLY A 152 -1.74 2.26 6.72
N PHE A 153 -1.95 2.21 8.04
CA PHE A 153 -1.75 1.00 8.85
C PHE A 153 -2.62 1.00 10.13
N PHE A 154 -2.68 -0.15 10.81
CA PHE A 154 -3.28 -0.24 12.13
C PHE A 154 -2.29 0.19 13.20
N GLU A 155 -2.69 1.23 13.97
CA GLU A 155 -1.86 1.76 15.05
C GLU A 155 -1.98 0.88 16.29
N GLY A 156 -0.85 0.64 16.94
CA GLY A 156 -0.78 -0.12 18.17
C GLY A 156 0.65 -0.41 18.58
N GLU A 157 0.84 -1.36 19.50
CA GLU A 157 2.17 -1.79 19.91
C GLU A 157 2.88 -2.48 18.73
N SER A 158 4.09 -2.02 18.45
CA SER A 158 4.81 -2.38 17.22
C SER A 158 5.19 -3.85 17.16
N ALA A 159 5.03 -4.41 15.98
CA ALA A 159 5.29 -5.82 15.68
C ALA A 159 4.38 -6.80 16.44
N GLU A 160 3.38 -6.31 17.17
CA GLU A 160 2.37 -7.16 17.76
C GLU A 160 1.54 -7.82 16.64
N PRO A 161 1.36 -9.15 16.68
CA PRO A 161 0.49 -9.82 15.73
C PRO A 161 -0.96 -9.36 15.86
N LEU A 162 -1.56 -9.03 14.73
CA LEU A 162 -2.96 -8.70 14.60
C LEU A 162 -3.73 -9.90 14.06
N ASP A 163 -4.78 -10.32 14.74
CA ASP A 163 -5.74 -11.29 14.21
C ASP A 163 -6.60 -10.61 13.13
N HIS A 164 -6.11 -10.72 11.89
CA HIS A 164 -6.76 -10.17 10.70
C HIS A 164 -7.58 -11.26 10.01
N ALA A 165 -8.77 -10.89 9.50
CA ALA A 165 -9.75 -11.85 8.96
C ALA A 165 -9.22 -12.74 7.83
N ILE A 166 -8.24 -12.31 7.06
CA ILE A 166 -7.72 -13.03 5.89
C ILE A 166 -6.43 -13.77 6.23
N THR A 167 -5.43 -13.06 6.76
CA THR A 167 -4.12 -13.63 7.10
C THR A 167 -3.45 -12.79 8.17
N LYS A 168 -2.34 -13.27 8.72
CA LYS A 168 -1.58 -12.55 9.75
C LYS A 168 -1.24 -11.14 9.31
N ALA A 169 -1.46 -10.18 10.19
CA ALA A 169 -1.07 -8.78 10.04
C ALA A 169 -0.34 -8.30 11.29
N TYR A 170 0.14 -7.06 11.29
CA TYR A 170 0.88 -6.47 12.39
C TYR A 170 0.38 -5.06 12.70
N TYR A 171 0.36 -4.72 13.99
CA TYR A 171 0.27 -3.35 14.46
C TYR A 171 1.61 -2.64 14.34
N TRP A 172 1.56 -1.33 14.18
CA TRP A 172 2.74 -0.47 14.17
C TRP A 172 2.48 0.78 14.99
N SER A 173 3.43 1.16 15.85
CA SER A 173 3.39 2.48 16.45
C SER A 173 3.86 3.53 15.44
N ILE A 174 3.35 4.76 15.58
CA ILE A 174 3.77 5.90 14.77
C ILE A 174 5.28 6.10 14.85
N ASP A 175 5.84 6.05 16.06
CA ASP A 175 7.27 6.24 16.30
C ASP A 175 8.14 5.21 15.56
N GLN A 176 7.72 3.94 15.56
CA GLN A 176 8.50 2.91 14.89
C GLN A 176 8.33 2.97 13.37
N MET A 177 7.13 3.21 12.85
CA MET A 177 6.93 3.41 11.43
C MET A 177 7.71 4.63 10.92
N SER A 178 7.72 5.73 11.68
CA SER A 178 8.50 6.93 11.33
C SER A 178 10.02 6.65 11.31
N ARG A 179 10.54 5.87 12.26
CA ARG A 179 11.95 5.44 12.23
C ARG A 179 12.28 4.57 11.03
N LEU A 180 11.40 3.61 10.69
CA LEU A 180 11.60 2.76 9.52
C LEU A 180 11.57 3.56 8.20
N LEU A 181 10.72 4.57 8.13
CA LEU A 181 10.68 5.50 7.00
C LEU A 181 11.96 6.34 6.93
N ASP A 182 12.43 6.88 8.05
CA ASP A 182 13.69 7.63 8.13
C ASP A 182 14.89 6.78 7.69
N ASP A 183 14.99 5.55 8.19
CA ASP A 183 16.04 4.59 7.82
C ASP A 183 15.99 4.24 6.31
N ALA A 184 14.81 4.26 5.70
CA ALA A 184 14.61 4.01 4.26
C ALA A 184 14.84 5.27 3.38
N GLY A 185 15.16 6.43 3.97
CA GLY A 185 15.45 7.66 3.24
C GLY A 185 14.25 8.58 3.05
N PHE A 186 13.23 8.48 3.88
CA PHE A 186 12.07 9.38 3.87
C PHE A 186 12.11 10.41 4.99
N ASP A 187 11.60 11.60 4.71
CA ASP A 187 11.25 12.61 5.72
C ASP A 187 9.73 12.58 5.92
N VAL A 188 9.30 12.40 7.17
CA VAL A 188 7.87 12.42 7.53
C VAL A 188 7.35 13.85 7.50
N LEU A 189 6.28 14.08 6.76
CA LEU A 189 5.64 15.40 6.62
C LEU A 189 4.45 15.59 7.54
N ASP A 190 3.63 14.54 7.69
CA ASP A 190 2.36 14.63 8.36
C ASP A 190 1.88 13.25 8.84
N VAL A 191 1.27 13.23 10.02
CA VAL A 191 0.70 12.05 10.67
C VAL A 191 -0.74 12.34 11.05
N GLU A 192 -1.66 11.48 10.63
CA GLU A 192 -3.05 11.50 11.11
C GLU A 192 -3.41 10.18 11.77
N THR A 193 -4.12 10.26 12.88
CA THR A 193 -4.62 9.10 13.61
C THR A 193 -6.13 9.13 13.71
N ARG A 194 -6.73 7.96 13.82
CA ARG A 194 -8.16 7.82 14.04
C ARG A 194 -8.47 6.59 14.89
N GLN A 195 -9.38 6.75 15.83
CA GLN A 195 -9.96 5.63 16.55
C GLN A 195 -11.47 5.81 16.63
N ASP A 196 -12.20 5.02 15.86
CA ASP A 196 -13.65 4.96 15.92
C ASP A 196 -14.10 3.95 17.00
N HIS A 197 -15.26 4.20 17.61
CA HIS A 197 -15.79 3.32 18.63
C HIS A 197 -15.95 1.88 18.12
N GLY A 198 -15.37 0.91 18.81
CA GLY A 198 -15.41 -0.51 18.42
C GLY A 198 -14.59 -0.88 17.19
N LYS A 199 -13.76 0.03 16.67
CA LYS A 199 -12.81 -0.23 15.58
C LYS A 199 -11.38 -0.23 16.09
N ARG A 200 -10.48 -0.83 15.31
CA ARG A 200 -9.04 -0.75 15.58
C ARG A 200 -8.54 0.69 15.38
N PRO A 201 -7.54 1.13 16.15
CA PRO A 201 -6.87 2.39 15.87
C PRO A 201 -6.21 2.36 14.49
N HIS A 202 -6.25 3.51 13.82
CA HIS A 202 -5.69 3.71 12.48
C HIS A 202 -4.68 4.83 12.51
N ALA A 203 -3.62 4.71 11.74
CA ALA A 203 -2.71 5.79 11.43
C ALA A 203 -2.44 5.88 9.93
N GLY A 204 -2.18 7.09 9.47
CA GLY A 204 -1.66 7.36 8.14
C GLY A 204 -0.48 8.32 8.25
N ILE A 205 0.59 8.04 7.52
CA ILE A 205 1.80 8.87 7.45
C ILE A 205 2.01 9.31 6.00
N ALA A 206 2.15 10.62 5.79
CA ALA A 206 2.64 11.18 4.55
C ALA A 206 4.13 11.49 4.70
N ALA A 207 4.94 11.11 3.73
CA ALA A 207 6.38 11.29 3.73
C ALA A 207 6.90 11.61 2.32
N ILE A 208 8.11 12.14 2.22
CA ILE A 208 8.82 12.38 0.96
C ILE A 208 10.21 11.73 1.01
N THR A 209 10.70 11.30 -0.15
CA THR A 209 12.11 10.89 -0.29
C THR A 209 13.05 12.08 -0.21
N ARG A 210 14.23 11.88 0.37
CA ARG A 210 15.31 12.88 0.41
C ARG A 210 15.95 13.14 -0.94
#